data_57f327ff17627f63f8981cd162ba9ba3
#
_entry.id   57f327ff17627f63f8981cd162ba9ba3
#
_cell.length_a   1.000
_cell.length_b   1.000
_cell.length_c   1.000
_cell.angle_alpha   90.00
_cell.angle_beta   90.00
_cell.angle_gamma   90.00
#
_symmetry.space_group_name_H-M   'P 1'
#
loop_
_entity.id
_entity.type
_entity.pdbx_description
1 polymer ?
#
loop_
_entity_poly.entity_id
_entity_poly.type
_entity_poly.pdbx_seq_one_letter_code
_entity_poly.pdbx_strand_id
1 'polypeptide(L)'
;PEWVQADLARFPRAETEPGRRARTITAFSDEACRADARAFAAVMRRVREIDAGHHTVVMVQVENETGLLGARRDHCPAAAAAFGERVPAELLDGIRDGGESVHPELRAVWDAAGSQPGGTWTEVFGPGADEVLMAWHTARYVGRVAEAGKAEYPLPMFANAWLRTPGQRPGQYPSGGPLAHVMDVWKWAAPQIDVLAPDIYLPDFRATCAEYHRPDNPLLIPEARRSEVGAANVFHALGRHNALCFAPFGIDGIDLSGLDARTPNAGRTLSRAYELLNGLVPVLSEHYGTGRTAGVVRQGEDSEELVLAGRRIHVRYGAPYWAPKEGDHSPGAVLFIALDDDEYLVAGHSAAVTFLPPLGSAGSVEYLRHEEGRYRDGRWVPGRRLNGDEYSIHMGPDPELHRVKLLTVE
;
A
#
# COMPACT_ATOMS: atom_id res chain seq x y z
N PRO A 1 -27.30 1.70 11.52
CA PRO A 1 -28.32 2.26 12.42
C PRO A 1 -29.63 1.48 12.30
N GLU A 2 -30.41 1.41 13.39
CA GLU A 2 -31.70 0.70 13.39
C GLU A 2 -32.68 1.19 12.30
N TRP A 3 -32.78 2.48 12.11
CA TRP A 3 -33.64 3.07 11.10
C TRP A 3 -33.29 2.66 9.66
N VAL A 4 -32.00 2.39 9.39
CA VAL A 4 -31.56 1.84 8.10
C VAL A 4 -31.93 0.36 7.98
N GLN A 5 -31.77 -0.41 9.07
CA GLN A 5 -32.06 -1.83 9.07
C GLN A 5 -33.55 -2.14 9.03
N ALA A 6 -34.36 -1.25 9.59
CA ALA A 6 -35.79 -1.40 9.68
C ALA A 6 -36.56 -1.06 8.37
N ASP A 7 -35.96 -0.28 7.47
CA ASP A 7 -36.58 0.19 6.23
C ASP A 7 -35.87 -0.35 4.98
N LEU A 8 -36.12 -1.60 4.64
CA LEU A 8 -35.54 -2.27 3.48
C LEU A 8 -36.07 -1.76 2.12
N ALA A 9 -37.17 -1.04 2.11
CA ALA A 9 -37.67 -0.42 0.89
C ALA A 9 -36.83 0.83 0.55
N ARG A 10 -36.50 1.60 1.56
CA ARG A 10 -35.65 2.80 1.43
C ARG A 10 -34.17 2.48 1.34
N PHE A 11 -33.71 1.46 2.06
CA PHE A 11 -32.31 1.02 2.12
C PHE A 11 -32.19 -0.45 1.67
N PRO A 12 -32.35 -0.73 0.39
CA PRO A 12 -32.34 -2.08 -0.12
C PRO A 12 -30.99 -2.76 0.09
N ARG A 13 -31.02 -4.06 0.33
CA ARG A 13 -29.83 -4.89 0.46
C ARG A 13 -29.34 -5.31 -0.92
N ALA A 14 -28.06 -5.52 -1.01
CA ALA A 14 -27.49 -6.25 -2.13
C ALA A 14 -28.02 -7.69 -2.15
N GLU A 15 -28.10 -8.29 -3.32
CA GLU A 15 -28.53 -9.66 -3.50
C GLU A 15 -27.43 -10.50 -4.14
N THR A 16 -27.04 -11.60 -3.49
CA THR A 16 -26.04 -12.55 -4.03
C THR A 16 -26.59 -13.43 -5.15
N GLU A 17 -27.90 -13.61 -5.16
CA GLU A 17 -28.71 -14.23 -6.20
C GLU A 17 -30.07 -13.50 -6.21
N PRO A 18 -30.82 -13.53 -7.31
CA PRO A 18 -32.16 -12.93 -7.32
C PRO A 18 -33.03 -13.37 -6.13
N GLY A 19 -33.39 -12.41 -5.27
CA GLY A 19 -34.17 -12.65 -4.05
C GLY A 19 -33.39 -13.10 -2.82
N ARG A 20 -32.07 -13.39 -2.94
CA ARG A 20 -31.24 -13.79 -1.81
C ARG A 20 -30.40 -12.59 -1.29
N ARG A 21 -30.93 -11.92 -0.29
CA ARG A 21 -30.35 -10.71 0.28
C ARG A 21 -29.08 -10.98 1.08
N ALA A 22 -28.05 -10.16 0.83
CA ALA A 22 -26.87 -10.03 1.68
C ALA A 22 -27.17 -9.18 2.94
N ARG A 23 -26.20 -9.08 3.85
CA ARG A 23 -26.29 -8.13 4.97
C ARG A 23 -25.95 -6.70 4.55
N THR A 24 -25.23 -6.53 3.46
CA THR A 24 -24.72 -5.25 2.95
C THR A 24 -25.84 -4.48 2.23
N ILE A 25 -25.87 -3.17 2.37
CA ILE A 25 -26.69 -2.28 1.54
C ILE A 25 -26.11 -2.30 0.12
N THR A 26 -27.00 -2.21 -0.88
CA THR A 26 -26.54 -2.14 -2.26
C THR A 26 -25.90 -0.79 -2.60
N ALA A 27 -24.80 -0.81 -3.32
CA ALA A 27 -24.16 0.39 -3.87
C ALA A 27 -25.02 1.08 -4.97
N PHE A 28 -26.09 0.44 -5.41
CA PHE A 28 -27.03 0.97 -6.41
C PHE A 28 -28.20 1.77 -5.78
N SER A 29 -28.15 2.06 -4.48
CA SER A 29 -29.18 2.85 -3.78
C SER A 29 -28.75 4.31 -3.63
N ASP A 30 -29.38 5.18 -4.41
CA ASP A 30 -29.18 6.64 -4.27
C ASP A 30 -29.59 7.19 -2.90
N GLU A 31 -30.61 6.62 -2.29
CA GLU A 31 -31.07 7.06 -0.97
C GLU A 31 -30.06 6.68 0.12
N ALA A 32 -29.49 5.48 0.04
CA ALA A 32 -28.42 5.05 0.94
C ALA A 32 -27.17 5.95 0.78
N CYS A 33 -26.76 6.19 -0.46
CA CYS A 33 -25.64 7.08 -0.76
C CYS A 33 -25.84 8.50 -0.22
N ARG A 34 -27.04 9.09 -0.40
CA ARG A 34 -27.37 10.40 0.15
C ARG A 34 -27.35 10.43 1.67
N ALA A 35 -27.83 9.39 2.33
CA ALA A 35 -27.83 9.31 3.79
C ALA A 35 -26.42 9.22 4.35
N ASP A 36 -25.56 8.44 3.69
CA ASP A 36 -24.17 8.24 4.03
C ASP A 36 -23.32 9.51 3.80
N ALA A 37 -23.47 10.12 2.63
CA ALA A 37 -22.85 11.39 2.31
C ALA A 37 -23.18 12.50 3.34
N ARG A 38 -24.44 12.56 3.80
CA ARG A 38 -24.83 13.52 4.87
C ARG A 38 -24.14 13.22 6.20
N ALA A 39 -24.04 11.93 6.56
CA ALA A 39 -23.37 11.51 7.80
C ALA A 39 -21.88 11.83 7.73
N PHE A 40 -21.23 11.50 6.62
CA PHE A 40 -19.79 11.77 6.41
C PHE A 40 -19.50 13.26 6.36
N ALA A 41 -20.32 14.07 5.68
CA ALA A 41 -20.21 15.53 5.69
C ALA A 41 -20.28 16.11 7.12
N ALA A 42 -21.18 15.58 7.96
CA ALA A 42 -21.27 16.01 9.36
C ALA A 42 -20.00 15.67 10.16
N VAL A 43 -19.42 14.48 9.93
CA VAL A 43 -18.13 14.10 10.53
C VAL A 43 -17.02 15.05 10.07
N MET A 44 -16.90 15.33 8.77
CA MET A 44 -15.85 16.20 8.22
C MET A 44 -15.99 17.64 8.68
N ARG A 45 -17.22 18.14 8.81
CA ARG A 45 -17.48 19.45 9.43
C ARG A 45 -16.98 19.49 10.86
N ARG A 46 -17.25 18.45 11.64
CA ARG A 46 -16.79 18.37 13.03
C ARG A 46 -15.27 18.28 13.11
N VAL A 47 -14.63 17.50 12.25
CA VAL A 47 -13.16 17.44 12.16
C VAL A 47 -12.58 18.82 11.86
N ARG A 48 -13.12 19.55 10.87
CA ARG A 48 -12.71 20.93 10.59
C ARG A 48 -12.80 21.84 11.80
N GLU A 49 -13.93 21.80 12.52
CA GLU A 49 -14.16 22.67 13.69
C GLU A 49 -13.10 22.49 14.78
N ILE A 50 -12.61 21.28 14.99
CA ILE A 50 -11.67 20.95 16.09
C ILE A 50 -10.22 20.87 15.64
N ASP A 51 -9.93 20.63 14.36
CA ASP A 51 -8.58 20.29 13.88
C ASP A 51 -7.99 21.26 12.85
N ALA A 52 -8.79 22.14 12.22
CA ALA A 52 -8.30 23.03 11.15
C ALA A 52 -7.13 23.95 11.56
N GLY A 53 -6.97 24.22 12.86
CA GLY A 53 -5.84 25.00 13.40
C GLY A 53 -4.66 24.14 13.87
N HIS A 54 -4.81 22.83 13.89
CA HIS A 54 -3.81 21.89 14.43
C HIS A 54 -3.24 20.96 13.36
N HIS A 55 -4.04 20.64 12.32
CA HIS A 55 -3.68 19.72 11.24
C HIS A 55 -3.21 18.34 11.73
N THR A 56 -3.85 17.81 12.78
CA THR A 56 -3.58 16.49 13.32
C THR A 56 -4.13 15.39 12.39
N VAL A 57 -5.31 15.67 11.80
CA VAL A 57 -5.91 14.82 10.77
C VAL A 57 -5.39 15.27 9.42
N VAL A 58 -4.59 14.41 8.76
CA VAL A 58 -3.94 14.73 7.49
C VAL A 58 -4.60 14.06 6.29
N MET A 59 -5.36 12.98 6.51
CA MET A 59 -6.04 12.19 5.49
C MET A 59 -7.19 11.41 6.12
N VAL A 60 -8.22 11.09 5.34
CA VAL A 60 -9.39 10.35 5.82
C VAL A 60 -9.71 9.18 4.90
N GLN A 61 -9.95 8.00 5.50
CA GLN A 61 -10.49 6.84 4.79
C GLN A 61 -11.99 7.01 4.58
N VAL A 62 -12.45 6.75 3.36
CA VAL A 62 -13.87 6.75 3.01
C VAL A 62 -14.32 5.33 2.82
N GLU A 63 -15.26 4.88 3.66
CA GLU A 63 -15.71 3.48 3.78
C GLU A 63 -14.57 2.52 4.19
N ASN A 64 -14.85 1.23 4.22
CA ASN A 64 -13.86 0.19 4.53
C ASN A 64 -14.06 -1.04 3.66
N GLU A 65 -13.02 -1.45 2.92
CA GLU A 65 -12.96 -2.69 2.14
C GLU A 65 -14.25 -2.94 1.33
N THR A 66 -14.67 -1.91 0.59
CA THR A 66 -15.93 -1.91 -0.15
C THR A 66 -15.98 -2.97 -1.23
N GLY A 67 -17.21 -3.40 -1.58
CA GLY A 67 -17.48 -4.42 -2.57
C GLY A 67 -18.47 -5.48 -2.07
N LEU A 68 -18.80 -6.44 -2.90
CA LEU A 68 -19.77 -7.49 -2.58
C LEU A 68 -19.09 -8.85 -2.41
N LEU A 69 -19.26 -9.45 -1.23
CA LEU A 69 -18.90 -10.86 -0.98
C LEU A 69 -20.05 -11.79 -1.30
N GLY A 70 -19.73 -12.99 -1.79
CA GLY A 70 -20.69 -14.06 -2.06
C GLY A 70 -21.29 -14.07 -3.48
N ALA A 71 -21.04 -13.02 -4.27
CA ALA A 71 -21.46 -12.97 -5.67
C ALA A 71 -20.50 -12.12 -6.52
N ARG A 72 -20.46 -12.40 -7.83
CA ARG A 72 -19.66 -11.63 -8.79
C ARG A 72 -20.20 -10.21 -8.97
N ARG A 73 -21.55 -10.05 -8.91
CA ARG A 73 -22.25 -8.77 -8.90
C ARG A 73 -23.47 -8.82 -8.01
N ASP A 74 -24.01 -7.66 -7.72
CA ASP A 74 -25.30 -7.50 -7.08
C ASP A 74 -26.43 -7.85 -8.06
N HIS A 75 -27.43 -8.60 -7.57
CA HIS A 75 -28.60 -9.04 -8.31
C HIS A 75 -29.90 -8.32 -7.86
N CYS A 76 -29.80 -7.31 -6.98
CA CYS A 76 -30.98 -6.53 -6.61
C CYS A 76 -31.58 -5.84 -7.86
N PRO A 77 -32.88 -5.45 -7.82
CA PRO A 77 -33.55 -4.88 -8.99
C PRO A 77 -32.82 -3.67 -9.61
N ALA A 78 -32.27 -2.79 -8.78
CA ALA A 78 -31.52 -1.62 -9.25
C ALA A 78 -30.22 -2.01 -9.96
N ALA A 79 -29.48 -2.97 -9.41
CA ALA A 79 -28.26 -3.49 -10.02
C ALA A 79 -28.55 -4.26 -11.32
N ALA A 80 -29.66 -5.03 -11.35
CA ALA A 80 -30.09 -5.74 -12.56
C ALA A 80 -30.48 -4.76 -13.69
N ALA A 81 -31.17 -3.67 -13.36
CA ALA A 81 -31.47 -2.61 -14.31
C ALA A 81 -30.20 -1.96 -14.85
N ALA A 82 -29.26 -1.54 -13.97
CA ALA A 82 -27.99 -0.94 -14.36
C ALA A 82 -27.13 -1.88 -15.24
N PHE A 83 -27.17 -3.19 -14.99
CA PHE A 83 -26.47 -4.18 -15.81
C PHE A 83 -27.01 -4.27 -17.25
N GLY A 84 -28.28 -3.98 -17.44
CA GLY A 84 -28.93 -3.89 -18.76
C GLY A 84 -28.65 -2.58 -19.51
N GLU A 85 -28.14 -1.57 -18.85
CA GLU A 85 -27.85 -0.27 -19.45
C GLU A 85 -26.56 -0.31 -20.28
N ARG A 86 -26.30 0.77 -21.01
CA ARG A 86 -25.05 0.94 -21.75
C ARG A 86 -23.93 1.34 -20.79
N VAL A 87 -22.73 0.87 -21.11
CA VAL A 87 -21.50 1.30 -20.42
C VAL A 87 -21.35 2.82 -20.55
N PRO A 88 -21.05 3.55 -19.47
CA PRO A 88 -20.82 4.99 -19.50
C PRO A 88 -19.70 5.37 -20.45
N ALA A 89 -19.87 6.48 -21.16
CA ALA A 89 -18.86 6.98 -22.11
C ALA A 89 -17.53 7.28 -21.44
N GLU A 90 -17.57 7.83 -20.22
CA GLU A 90 -16.39 8.18 -19.44
C GLU A 90 -15.49 6.96 -19.16
N LEU A 91 -16.08 5.79 -18.91
CA LEU A 91 -15.33 4.54 -18.70
C LEU A 91 -14.65 4.09 -20.01
N LEU A 92 -15.39 4.15 -21.12
CA LEU A 92 -14.86 3.76 -22.42
C LEU A 92 -13.78 4.72 -22.93
N ASP A 93 -13.98 6.02 -22.73
CA ASP A 93 -12.99 7.05 -23.03
C ASP A 93 -11.73 6.85 -22.20
N GLY A 94 -11.87 6.59 -20.91
CA GLY A 94 -10.76 6.26 -20.02
C GLY A 94 -9.93 5.07 -20.51
N ILE A 95 -10.58 3.97 -20.93
CA ILE A 95 -9.85 2.78 -21.44
C ILE A 95 -9.13 3.11 -22.76
N ARG A 96 -9.76 3.85 -23.66
CA ARG A 96 -9.17 4.21 -24.97
C ARG A 96 -7.99 5.18 -24.81
N ASP A 97 -8.22 6.25 -24.05
CA ASP A 97 -7.26 7.35 -23.91
C ASP A 97 -6.09 6.97 -23.00
N GLY A 98 -6.33 6.08 -22.03
CA GLY A 98 -5.30 5.58 -21.11
C GLY A 98 -4.22 4.72 -21.78
N GLY A 99 -4.48 4.14 -22.95
CA GLY A 99 -3.48 3.40 -23.71
C GLY A 99 -2.76 2.33 -22.86
N GLU A 100 -1.43 2.36 -22.86
CA GLU A 100 -0.59 1.41 -22.14
C GLU A 100 -0.61 1.62 -20.61
N SER A 101 -1.12 2.76 -20.12
CA SER A 101 -1.22 3.01 -18.68
C SER A 101 -2.38 2.28 -18.00
N VAL A 102 -3.37 1.81 -18.80
CA VAL A 102 -4.49 1.00 -18.28
C VAL A 102 -3.99 -0.35 -17.79
N HIS A 103 -4.47 -0.77 -16.62
CA HIS A 103 -4.06 -2.05 -16.05
C HIS A 103 -4.23 -3.21 -17.05
N PRO A 104 -3.22 -4.08 -17.23
CA PRO A 104 -3.24 -5.11 -18.28
C PRO A 104 -4.45 -6.06 -18.20
N GLU A 105 -4.91 -6.41 -17.00
CA GLU A 105 -6.10 -7.28 -16.85
C GLU A 105 -7.38 -6.59 -17.31
N LEU A 106 -7.58 -5.31 -16.99
CA LEU A 106 -8.75 -4.55 -17.48
C LEU A 106 -8.71 -4.43 -19.00
N ARG A 107 -7.54 -4.12 -19.55
CA ARG A 107 -7.33 -4.07 -21.00
C ARG A 107 -7.66 -5.41 -21.66
N ALA A 108 -7.13 -6.52 -21.11
CA ALA A 108 -7.36 -7.85 -21.65
C ALA A 108 -8.84 -8.25 -21.61
N VAL A 109 -9.60 -7.85 -20.60
CA VAL A 109 -11.06 -8.08 -20.53
C VAL A 109 -11.78 -7.34 -21.65
N TRP A 110 -11.44 -6.09 -21.92
CA TRP A 110 -12.02 -5.29 -23.00
C TRP A 110 -11.65 -5.82 -24.39
N ASP A 111 -10.38 -6.17 -24.61
CA ASP A 111 -9.87 -6.70 -25.86
C ASP A 111 -10.48 -8.07 -26.20
N ALA A 112 -10.63 -8.96 -25.21
CA ALA A 112 -11.25 -10.26 -25.37
C ALA A 112 -12.73 -10.17 -25.80
N ALA A 113 -13.42 -9.08 -25.47
CA ALA A 113 -14.77 -8.77 -25.94
C ALA A 113 -14.80 -8.04 -27.29
N GLY A 114 -13.64 -7.86 -27.96
CA GLY A 114 -13.51 -7.24 -29.27
C GLY A 114 -13.35 -5.73 -29.24
N SER A 115 -12.88 -5.15 -28.13
CA SER A 115 -12.58 -3.71 -27.95
C SER A 115 -13.74 -2.81 -28.38
N GLN A 116 -14.95 -3.17 -27.96
CA GLN A 116 -16.19 -2.51 -28.40
C GLN A 116 -16.19 -1.02 -28.02
N PRO A 117 -16.52 -0.09 -28.94
CA PRO A 117 -16.55 1.34 -28.67
C PRO A 117 -17.77 1.77 -27.86
N GLY A 118 -18.71 0.85 -27.59
CA GLY A 118 -19.93 1.05 -26.82
C GLY A 118 -20.85 -0.16 -26.89
N GLY A 119 -21.76 -0.25 -25.93
CA GLY A 119 -22.67 -1.37 -25.81
C GLY A 119 -23.14 -1.53 -24.38
N THR A 120 -23.86 -2.60 -24.10
CA THR A 120 -24.15 -3.05 -22.73
C THR A 120 -22.89 -3.58 -22.07
N TRP A 121 -22.92 -3.74 -20.75
CA TRP A 121 -21.79 -4.25 -19.99
C TRP A 121 -21.28 -5.60 -20.51
N THR A 122 -22.19 -6.51 -20.87
CA THR A 122 -21.84 -7.83 -21.40
C THR A 122 -21.22 -7.74 -22.81
N GLU A 123 -21.71 -6.84 -23.67
CA GLU A 123 -21.15 -6.64 -25.00
C GLU A 123 -19.74 -6.07 -24.95
N VAL A 124 -19.46 -5.18 -23.99
CA VAL A 124 -18.17 -4.48 -23.86
C VAL A 124 -17.13 -5.27 -23.09
N PHE A 125 -17.52 -5.99 -22.03
CA PHE A 125 -16.58 -6.65 -21.12
C PHE A 125 -16.78 -8.18 -21.01
N GLY A 126 -17.73 -8.76 -21.75
CA GLY A 126 -17.95 -10.20 -21.75
C GLY A 126 -18.04 -10.80 -20.35
N PRO A 127 -17.23 -11.84 -20.04
CA PRO A 127 -17.22 -12.48 -18.72
C PRO A 127 -16.74 -11.58 -17.56
N GLY A 128 -16.08 -10.48 -17.84
CA GLY A 128 -15.61 -9.49 -16.86
C GLY A 128 -16.66 -8.42 -16.50
N ALA A 129 -17.79 -8.38 -17.22
CA ALA A 129 -18.83 -7.36 -17.09
C ALA A 129 -19.33 -7.20 -15.65
N ASP A 130 -19.52 -8.31 -14.92
CA ASP A 130 -20.01 -8.30 -13.54
C ASP A 130 -19.13 -7.44 -12.63
N GLU A 131 -17.80 -7.65 -12.67
CA GLU A 131 -16.89 -6.98 -11.77
C GLU A 131 -16.63 -5.53 -12.18
N VAL A 132 -16.54 -5.24 -13.48
CA VAL A 132 -16.35 -3.86 -13.97
C VAL A 132 -17.58 -3.00 -13.62
N LEU A 133 -18.79 -3.53 -13.76
CA LEU A 133 -20.03 -2.89 -13.29
C LEU A 133 -19.94 -2.58 -11.79
N MET A 134 -19.58 -3.58 -11.00
CA MET A 134 -19.51 -3.42 -9.55
C MET A 134 -18.45 -2.36 -9.16
N ALA A 135 -17.28 -2.39 -9.79
CA ALA A 135 -16.22 -1.41 -9.54
C ALA A 135 -16.69 0.01 -9.87
N TRP A 136 -17.35 0.20 -11.02
CA TRP A 136 -17.89 1.49 -11.42
C TRP A 136 -18.90 2.05 -10.44
N HIS A 137 -19.90 1.26 -10.07
CA HIS A 137 -21.00 1.73 -9.21
C HIS A 137 -20.56 1.88 -7.75
N THR A 138 -19.71 0.99 -7.25
CA THR A 138 -19.11 1.11 -5.91
C THR A 138 -18.25 2.36 -5.81
N ALA A 139 -17.38 2.59 -6.80
CA ALA A 139 -16.56 3.79 -6.86
C ALA A 139 -17.40 5.07 -6.90
N ARG A 140 -18.42 5.13 -7.74
CA ARG A 140 -19.35 6.29 -7.79
C ARG A 140 -20.05 6.55 -6.45
N TYR A 141 -20.45 5.50 -5.76
CA TYR A 141 -21.04 5.64 -4.42
C TYR A 141 -20.03 6.29 -3.46
N VAL A 142 -18.84 5.69 -3.34
CA VAL A 142 -17.77 6.16 -2.45
C VAL A 142 -17.29 7.56 -2.85
N GLY A 143 -17.18 7.85 -4.15
CA GLY A 143 -16.82 9.17 -4.67
C GLY A 143 -17.82 10.26 -4.27
N ARG A 144 -19.11 9.99 -4.30
CA ARG A 144 -20.17 10.93 -3.85
C ARG A 144 -20.12 11.18 -2.33
N VAL A 145 -19.79 10.16 -1.54
CA VAL A 145 -19.58 10.31 -0.10
C VAL A 145 -18.35 11.18 0.16
N ALA A 146 -17.24 10.91 -0.54
CA ALA A 146 -16.01 11.71 -0.48
C ALA A 146 -16.24 13.17 -0.89
N GLU A 147 -16.97 13.42 -1.97
CA GLU A 147 -17.33 14.76 -2.45
C GLU A 147 -18.04 15.57 -1.38
N ALA A 148 -19.03 14.97 -0.73
CA ALA A 148 -19.78 15.61 0.36
C ALA A 148 -18.88 15.94 1.57
N GLY A 149 -17.94 15.06 1.89
CA GLY A 149 -16.95 15.29 2.93
C GLY A 149 -15.96 16.39 2.59
N LYS A 150 -15.41 16.38 1.36
CA LYS A 150 -14.47 17.40 0.87
C LYS A 150 -15.10 18.79 0.79
N ALA A 151 -16.40 18.88 0.51
CA ALA A 151 -17.13 20.14 0.53
C ALA A 151 -17.14 20.80 1.92
N GLU A 152 -17.07 20.02 2.99
CA GLU A 152 -16.97 20.52 4.36
C GLU A 152 -15.52 20.76 4.81
N TYR A 153 -14.60 19.82 4.53
CA TYR A 153 -13.19 19.94 4.86
C TYR A 153 -12.35 19.16 3.82
N PRO A 154 -11.63 19.90 2.93
CA PRO A 154 -10.98 19.31 1.75
C PRO A 154 -9.64 18.62 2.08
N LEU A 155 -9.66 17.69 3.02
CA LEU A 155 -8.51 16.81 3.27
C LEU A 155 -8.37 15.76 2.15
N PRO A 156 -7.14 15.27 1.89
CA PRO A 156 -6.94 14.09 1.07
C PRO A 156 -7.75 12.90 1.59
N MET A 157 -8.31 12.11 0.67
CA MET A 157 -9.14 10.95 1.00
C MET A 157 -8.66 9.71 0.27
N PHE A 158 -8.76 8.57 0.94
CA PHE A 158 -8.42 7.28 0.35
C PHE A 158 -9.51 6.24 0.56
N ALA A 159 -9.51 5.22 -0.29
CA ALA A 159 -10.32 4.00 -0.12
C ALA A 159 -9.38 2.80 -0.09
N ASN A 160 -9.68 1.84 0.81
CA ASN A 160 -8.86 0.64 1.00
C ASN A 160 -9.48 -0.60 0.36
N ALA A 161 -8.64 -1.58 0.04
CA ALA A 161 -9.00 -2.80 -0.63
C ALA A 161 -8.66 -4.05 0.18
N TRP A 162 -9.66 -4.90 0.40
CA TRP A 162 -9.43 -6.30 0.73
C TRP A 162 -8.90 -7.02 -0.52
N LEU A 163 -7.66 -7.47 -0.46
CA LEU A 163 -6.97 -8.05 -1.60
C LEU A 163 -7.45 -9.47 -1.94
N ARG A 164 -7.39 -9.81 -3.21
CA ARG A 164 -7.61 -11.17 -3.70
C ARG A 164 -6.37 -12.05 -3.53
N THR A 165 -6.56 -13.33 -3.21
CA THR A 165 -5.49 -14.32 -3.34
C THR A 165 -5.47 -14.91 -4.76
N PRO A 166 -4.31 -15.42 -5.24
CA PRO A 166 -4.24 -16.04 -6.56
C PRO A 166 -5.30 -17.13 -6.77
N GLY A 167 -5.97 -17.09 -7.91
CA GLY A 167 -7.03 -18.04 -8.27
C GLY A 167 -8.44 -17.72 -7.75
N GLN A 168 -8.59 -16.73 -6.90
CA GLN A 168 -9.91 -16.27 -6.48
C GLN A 168 -10.66 -15.56 -7.62
N ARG A 169 -11.98 -15.65 -7.57
CA ARG A 169 -12.92 -14.99 -8.48
C ARG A 169 -13.69 -13.90 -7.74
N PRO A 170 -14.24 -12.88 -8.45
CA PRO A 170 -15.11 -11.88 -7.85
C PRO A 170 -16.22 -12.51 -7.00
N GLY A 171 -16.43 -11.99 -5.81
CA GLY A 171 -17.33 -12.56 -4.80
C GLY A 171 -16.66 -13.49 -3.79
N GLN A 172 -15.48 -14.06 -4.10
CA GLN A 172 -14.63 -14.72 -3.12
C GLN A 172 -13.70 -13.71 -2.39
N TYR A 173 -13.54 -12.56 -2.98
CA TYR A 173 -13.11 -11.29 -2.42
C TYR A 173 -14.19 -10.25 -2.71
N PRO A 174 -14.18 -9.07 -2.08
CA PRO A 174 -15.22 -8.05 -2.34
C PRO A 174 -15.20 -7.59 -3.80
N SER A 175 -16.19 -8.07 -4.59
CA SER A 175 -16.35 -7.71 -5.99
C SER A 175 -16.62 -6.22 -6.15
N GLY A 176 -15.82 -5.54 -6.97
CA GLY A 176 -15.96 -4.12 -7.22
C GLY A 176 -15.27 -3.21 -6.19
N GLY A 177 -14.48 -3.76 -5.24
CA GLY A 177 -13.59 -2.97 -4.40
C GLY A 177 -12.42 -2.35 -5.19
N PRO A 178 -11.61 -1.47 -4.56
CA PRO A 178 -10.52 -0.75 -5.24
C PRO A 178 -9.27 -1.61 -5.42
N LEU A 179 -9.43 -2.80 -6.02
CA LEU A 179 -8.32 -3.70 -6.33
C LEU A 179 -7.49 -3.19 -7.51
N ALA A 180 -6.23 -3.57 -7.56
CA ALA A 180 -5.27 -3.09 -8.56
C ALA A 180 -5.79 -3.24 -10.01
N HIS A 181 -6.37 -4.39 -10.36
CA HIS A 181 -6.84 -4.68 -11.73
C HIS A 181 -8.07 -3.87 -12.16
N VAL A 182 -8.81 -3.25 -11.24
CA VAL A 182 -9.93 -2.32 -11.52
C VAL A 182 -9.68 -0.92 -11.00
N MET A 183 -8.44 -0.62 -10.60
CA MET A 183 -8.03 0.69 -10.08
C MET A 183 -8.36 1.82 -11.05
N ASP A 184 -8.16 1.62 -12.34
CA ASP A 184 -8.46 2.64 -13.36
C ASP A 184 -9.95 2.95 -13.41
N VAL A 185 -10.81 1.94 -13.29
CA VAL A 185 -12.27 2.13 -13.19
C VAL A 185 -12.63 3.00 -11.99
N TRP A 186 -11.97 2.76 -10.85
CA TRP A 186 -12.15 3.57 -9.65
C TRP A 186 -11.72 5.01 -9.85
N LYS A 187 -10.58 5.25 -10.47
CA LYS A 187 -10.06 6.60 -10.73
C LYS A 187 -10.97 7.41 -11.66
N TRP A 188 -11.55 6.77 -12.67
CA TRP A 188 -12.50 7.45 -13.55
C TRP A 188 -13.86 7.67 -12.90
N ALA A 189 -14.34 6.74 -12.10
CA ALA A 189 -15.65 6.80 -11.46
C ALA A 189 -15.68 7.67 -10.20
N ALA A 190 -14.56 7.80 -9.49
CA ALA A 190 -14.44 8.49 -8.20
C ALA A 190 -13.18 9.38 -8.13
N PRO A 191 -13.06 10.42 -8.98
CA PRO A 191 -11.91 11.32 -8.96
C PRO A 191 -11.77 12.10 -7.64
N GLN A 192 -12.74 12.01 -6.74
CA GLN A 192 -12.70 12.58 -5.39
C GLN A 192 -11.84 11.76 -4.43
N ILE A 193 -11.54 10.50 -4.75
CA ILE A 193 -10.63 9.66 -3.96
C ILE A 193 -9.21 9.88 -4.48
N ASP A 194 -8.33 10.39 -3.62
CA ASP A 194 -6.97 10.78 -4.00
C ASP A 194 -6.03 9.56 -4.08
N VAL A 195 -6.27 8.54 -3.23
CA VAL A 195 -5.41 7.34 -3.16
C VAL A 195 -6.27 6.08 -3.03
N LEU A 196 -5.92 5.05 -3.79
CA LEU A 196 -6.45 3.69 -3.61
C LEU A 196 -5.37 2.85 -2.92
N ALA A 197 -5.72 2.23 -1.80
CA ALA A 197 -4.77 1.70 -0.83
C ALA A 197 -4.98 0.20 -0.60
N PRO A 198 -3.92 -0.65 -0.56
CA PRO A 198 -4.05 -2.07 -0.28
C PRO A 198 -4.00 -2.37 1.23
N ASP A 199 -4.84 -3.27 1.71
CA ASP A 199 -4.73 -3.89 3.04
C ASP A 199 -3.88 -5.16 2.91
N ILE A 200 -2.60 -5.07 3.28
CA ILE A 200 -1.63 -6.10 2.92
C ILE A 200 -1.47 -7.14 4.04
N TYR A 201 -2.25 -8.19 3.94
CA TYR A 201 -2.14 -9.38 4.80
C TYR A 201 -1.57 -10.61 4.07
N LEU A 202 -1.44 -10.54 2.75
CA LEU A 202 -0.93 -11.61 1.90
C LEU A 202 0.60 -11.69 1.93
N PRO A 203 1.19 -12.86 1.67
CA PRO A 203 2.64 -13.04 1.73
C PRO A 203 3.40 -12.31 0.61
N ASP A 204 2.76 -12.08 -0.54
CA ASP A 204 3.39 -11.43 -1.70
C ASP A 204 3.37 -9.90 -1.57
N PHE A 205 4.08 -9.40 -0.54
CA PHE A 205 4.10 -8.00 -0.18
C PHE A 205 4.70 -7.11 -1.28
N ARG A 206 5.85 -7.54 -1.84
CA ARG A 206 6.60 -6.74 -2.84
C ARG A 206 5.79 -6.52 -4.12
N ALA A 207 5.16 -7.58 -4.62
CA ALA A 207 4.32 -7.48 -5.81
C ALA A 207 3.09 -6.59 -5.56
N THR A 208 2.43 -6.75 -4.43
CA THR A 208 1.29 -5.88 -4.06
C THR A 208 1.69 -4.41 -3.99
N CYS A 209 2.83 -4.09 -3.36
CA CYS A 209 3.33 -2.72 -3.33
C CYS A 209 3.58 -2.17 -4.76
N ALA A 210 4.16 -2.99 -5.64
CA ALA A 210 4.45 -2.59 -7.02
C ALA A 210 3.18 -2.37 -7.85
N GLU A 211 2.11 -3.16 -7.62
CA GLU A 211 0.82 -2.99 -8.30
C GLU A 211 0.11 -1.69 -7.90
N TYR A 212 0.19 -1.30 -6.62
CA TYR A 212 -0.50 -0.10 -6.12
C TYR A 212 0.33 1.18 -6.26
N HIS A 213 1.66 1.08 -6.31
CA HIS A 213 2.54 2.22 -6.53
C HIS A 213 2.61 2.59 -8.01
N ARG A 214 1.85 3.59 -8.40
CA ARG A 214 1.79 4.11 -9.78
C ARG A 214 2.11 5.61 -9.81
N PRO A 215 2.48 6.19 -10.95
CA PRO A 215 2.70 7.65 -11.07
C PRO A 215 1.49 8.48 -10.65
N ASP A 216 0.29 7.91 -10.79
CA ASP A 216 -1.00 8.52 -10.44
C ASP A 216 -1.60 7.98 -9.15
N ASN A 217 -0.87 7.13 -8.39
CA ASN A 217 -1.32 6.55 -7.13
C ASN A 217 -0.12 6.29 -6.21
N PRO A 218 0.21 7.21 -5.30
CA PRO A 218 1.27 6.97 -4.32
C PRO A 218 0.89 5.79 -3.41
N LEU A 219 1.90 5.05 -2.94
CA LEU A 219 1.64 3.91 -2.06
C LEU A 219 1.24 4.40 -0.67
N LEU A 220 0.10 3.90 -0.19
CA LEU A 220 -0.39 4.05 1.17
C LEU A 220 -0.87 2.69 1.66
N ILE A 221 -0.40 2.22 2.81
CA ILE A 221 -0.75 0.92 3.36
C ILE A 221 -1.46 1.17 4.70
N PRO A 222 -2.81 1.26 4.71
CA PRO A 222 -3.58 1.58 5.92
C PRO A 222 -3.73 0.40 6.85
N GLU A 223 -3.59 -0.82 6.33
CA GLU A 223 -3.62 -2.04 7.11
C GLU A 223 -2.51 -3.02 6.69
N ALA A 224 -1.79 -3.54 7.67
CA ALA A 224 -0.78 -4.56 7.46
C ALA A 224 -0.73 -5.53 8.65
N ARG A 225 -0.03 -6.67 8.48
CA ARG A 225 0.19 -7.61 9.59
C ARG A 225 0.98 -6.97 10.71
N ARG A 226 0.47 -7.09 11.92
CA ARG A 226 1.18 -6.80 13.16
C ARG A 226 2.10 -7.98 13.53
N SER A 227 3.29 -8.02 12.92
CA SER A 227 4.24 -9.13 13.05
C SER A 227 5.68 -8.68 12.79
N GLU A 228 6.65 -9.55 13.05
CA GLU A 228 8.05 -9.32 12.67
C GLU A 228 8.22 -9.11 11.16
N VAL A 229 7.44 -9.85 10.36
CA VAL A 229 7.40 -9.63 8.89
C VAL A 229 6.88 -8.22 8.56
N GLY A 230 5.84 -7.75 9.26
CA GLY A 230 5.35 -6.38 9.12
C GLY A 230 6.41 -5.34 9.46
N ALA A 231 7.21 -5.60 10.51
CA ALA A 231 8.32 -4.72 10.88
C ALA A 231 9.45 -4.68 9.82
N ALA A 232 9.66 -5.77 9.08
CA ALA A 232 10.60 -5.78 7.95
C ALA A 232 10.00 -5.09 6.71
N ASN A 233 8.73 -5.32 6.43
CA ASN A 233 8.03 -4.80 5.25
C ASN A 233 8.03 -3.26 5.20
N VAL A 234 7.99 -2.57 6.35
CA VAL A 234 7.99 -1.10 6.38
C VAL A 234 9.25 -0.48 5.76
N PHE A 235 10.42 -1.12 5.91
CA PHE A 235 11.67 -0.64 5.31
C PHE A 235 11.60 -0.67 3.78
N HIS A 236 11.01 -1.74 3.22
CA HIS A 236 10.78 -1.85 1.78
C HIS A 236 9.75 -0.83 1.28
N ALA A 237 8.62 -0.70 1.97
CA ALA A 237 7.56 0.23 1.58
C ALA A 237 8.07 1.68 1.52
N LEU A 238 8.79 2.12 2.55
CA LEU A 238 9.36 3.47 2.61
C LEU A 238 10.52 3.65 1.63
N GLY A 239 11.48 2.72 1.61
CA GLY A 239 12.70 2.86 0.81
C GLY A 239 12.48 2.68 -0.69
N ARG A 240 11.69 1.67 -1.10
CA ARG A 240 11.47 1.34 -2.51
C ARG A 240 10.35 2.15 -3.15
N HIS A 241 9.29 2.40 -2.39
CA HIS A 241 8.05 2.98 -2.92
C HIS A 241 7.74 4.36 -2.37
N ASN A 242 8.57 4.91 -1.48
CA ASN A 242 8.27 6.18 -0.80
C ASN A 242 6.85 6.19 -0.21
N ALA A 243 6.45 5.10 0.45
CA ALA A 243 5.10 4.94 0.96
C ALA A 243 4.73 6.11 1.90
N LEU A 244 3.54 6.66 1.72
CA LEU A 244 3.02 7.75 2.53
C LEU A 244 2.66 7.30 3.94
N CYS A 245 2.24 6.04 4.08
CA CYS A 245 1.85 5.44 5.35
C CYS A 245 2.10 3.93 5.31
N PHE A 246 2.44 3.37 6.46
CA PHE A 246 2.43 1.93 6.73
C PHE A 246 1.86 1.71 8.13
N ALA A 247 0.63 1.20 8.23
CA ALA A 247 -0.07 1.06 9.50
C ALA A 247 -0.41 -0.40 9.82
N PRO A 248 0.33 -1.05 10.75
CA PRO A 248 -0.06 -2.37 11.25
C PRO A 248 -1.41 -2.30 11.97
N PHE A 249 -2.36 -3.15 11.56
CA PHE A 249 -3.71 -3.15 12.12
C PHE A 249 -3.72 -3.45 13.62
N GLY A 250 -4.42 -2.63 14.40
CA GLY A 250 -4.55 -2.78 15.84
C GLY A 250 -3.24 -2.58 16.61
N ILE A 251 -2.36 -1.70 16.13
CA ILE A 251 -1.07 -1.41 16.75
C ILE A 251 -1.22 -0.86 18.18
N ASP A 252 -2.33 -0.20 18.49
CA ASP A 252 -2.71 0.29 19.81
C ASP A 252 -2.92 -0.83 20.85
N GLY A 253 -3.27 -2.03 20.39
CA GLY A 253 -3.43 -3.23 21.21
C GLY A 253 -2.20 -4.14 21.25
N ILE A 254 -1.00 -3.65 20.88
CA ILE A 254 0.19 -4.47 20.82
C ILE A 254 0.74 -4.74 22.23
N ASP A 255 1.00 -6.02 22.53
CA ASP A 255 1.64 -6.39 23.79
C ASP A 255 3.16 -6.22 23.71
N LEU A 256 3.69 -5.19 24.38
CA LEU A 256 5.12 -4.93 24.47
C LEU A 256 5.83 -5.83 25.50
N SER A 257 5.07 -6.53 26.36
CA SER A 257 5.63 -7.44 27.37
C SER A 257 6.21 -8.71 26.75
N GLY A 258 5.81 -9.05 25.51
CA GLY A 258 6.19 -10.29 24.82
C GLY A 258 5.40 -11.51 25.29
N LEU A 259 4.30 -11.31 26.03
CA LEU A 259 3.45 -12.39 26.55
C LEU A 259 2.41 -12.88 25.53
N ASP A 260 2.20 -12.17 24.42
CA ASP A 260 1.33 -12.67 23.34
C ASP A 260 1.98 -13.89 22.69
N ALA A 261 1.51 -15.07 23.06
CA ALA A 261 2.02 -16.34 22.54
C ALA A 261 1.88 -16.50 21.01
N ARG A 262 1.04 -15.71 20.37
CA ARG A 262 0.83 -15.74 18.91
C ARG A 262 1.85 -14.92 18.14
N THR A 263 2.39 -13.86 18.76
CA THR A 263 3.35 -12.94 18.14
C THR A 263 4.35 -12.40 19.18
N PRO A 264 5.15 -13.27 19.82
CA PRO A 264 5.89 -12.92 21.05
C PRO A 264 6.90 -11.77 20.88
N ASN A 265 7.43 -11.55 19.67
CA ASN A 265 8.43 -10.51 19.40
C ASN A 265 7.88 -9.34 18.57
N ALA A 266 6.68 -9.48 18.02
CA ALA A 266 6.14 -8.50 17.06
C ALA A 266 6.08 -7.08 17.63
N GLY A 267 5.64 -6.94 18.89
CA GLY A 267 5.54 -5.66 19.56
C GLY A 267 6.89 -4.96 19.70
N ARG A 268 7.89 -5.69 20.15
CA ARG A 268 9.24 -5.16 20.33
C ARG A 268 9.88 -4.76 19.00
N THR A 269 9.81 -5.66 18.00
CA THR A 269 10.42 -5.41 16.69
C THR A 269 9.76 -4.24 15.98
N LEU A 270 8.43 -4.16 15.99
CA LEU A 270 7.68 -3.01 15.44
C LEU A 270 8.06 -1.71 16.16
N SER A 271 8.05 -1.70 17.49
CA SER A 271 8.39 -0.49 18.27
C SER A 271 9.78 0.03 17.92
N ARG A 272 10.79 -0.85 17.85
CA ARG A 272 12.17 -0.46 17.50
C ARG A 272 12.30 0.00 16.05
N ALA A 273 11.61 -0.68 15.12
CA ALA A 273 11.60 -0.26 13.71
C ALA A 273 11.02 1.15 13.57
N TYR A 274 9.88 1.43 14.23
CA TYR A 274 9.25 2.74 14.18
C TYR A 274 10.06 3.82 14.91
N GLU A 275 10.73 3.51 16.03
CA GLU A 275 11.62 4.44 16.71
C GLU A 275 12.76 4.89 15.76
N LEU A 276 13.40 3.94 15.07
CA LEU A 276 14.45 4.22 14.11
C LEU A 276 13.92 5.04 12.92
N LEU A 277 12.82 4.59 12.30
CA LEU A 277 12.25 5.20 11.11
C LEU A 277 11.68 6.61 11.38
N ASN A 278 11.07 6.84 12.54
CA ASN A 278 10.62 8.17 12.95
C ASN A 278 11.78 9.18 12.99
N GLY A 279 12.96 8.76 13.44
CA GLY A 279 14.15 9.59 13.36
C GLY A 279 14.56 9.95 11.94
N LEU A 280 14.29 9.06 10.98
CA LEU A 280 14.63 9.24 9.56
C LEU A 280 13.60 10.03 8.75
N VAL A 281 12.39 10.28 9.27
CA VAL A 281 11.31 10.97 8.54
C VAL A 281 11.79 12.28 7.87
N PRO A 282 12.55 13.18 8.54
CA PRO A 282 12.99 14.41 7.88
C PRO A 282 13.89 14.13 6.66
N VAL A 283 14.82 13.16 6.77
CA VAL A 283 15.73 12.81 5.68
C VAL A 283 14.98 12.08 4.55
N LEU A 284 14.06 11.19 4.88
CA LEU A 284 13.21 10.53 3.89
C LEU A 284 12.36 11.55 3.13
N SER A 285 11.82 12.57 3.82
CA SER A 285 11.03 13.63 3.19
C SER A 285 11.86 14.48 2.22
N GLU A 286 13.12 14.78 2.54
CA GLU A 286 14.04 15.50 1.64
C GLU A 286 14.37 14.69 0.38
N HIS A 287 14.35 13.35 0.47
CA HIS A 287 14.70 12.46 -0.63
C HIS A 287 13.46 11.83 -1.31
N TYR A 288 12.25 12.22 -0.91
CA TYR A 288 11.01 11.71 -1.49
C TYR A 288 10.96 11.96 -3.01
N GLY A 289 10.74 10.88 -3.78
CA GLY A 289 10.62 10.95 -5.24
C GLY A 289 11.90 11.30 -6.01
N THR A 290 13.06 11.43 -5.34
CA THR A 290 14.34 11.82 -5.98
C THR A 290 15.08 10.65 -6.63
N GLY A 291 14.64 9.39 -6.39
CA GLY A 291 15.37 8.19 -6.79
C GLY A 291 16.63 7.91 -5.93
N ARG A 292 16.81 8.63 -4.82
CA ARG A 292 17.95 8.46 -3.90
C ARG A 292 17.63 7.58 -2.69
N THR A 293 16.48 6.90 -2.70
CA THR A 293 16.10 5.90 -1.70
C THR A 293 15.92 4.52 -2.35
N ALA A 294 16.20 3.48 -1.60
CA ALA A 294 15.90 2.10 -1.98
C ALA A 294 15.50 1.30 -0.73
N GLY A 295 14.72 0.26 -0.93
CA GLY A 295 14.30 -0.63 0.15
C GLY A 295 14.18 -2.05 -0.34
N VAL A 296 14.71 -2.99 0.44
CA VAL A 296 14.66 -4.42 0.17
C VAL A 296 14.12 -5.16 1.39
N VAL A 297 13.43 -6.27 1.15
CA VAL A 297 12.89 -7.15 2.19
C VAL A 297 12.91 -8.59 1.72
N ARG A 298 13.33 -9.51 2.59
CA ARG A 298 13.37 -10.95 2.30
C ARG A 298 11.99 -11.51 2.02
N GLN A 299 11.81 -12.14 0.85
CA GLN A 299 10.60 -12.87 0.48
C GLN A 299 10.90 -14.28 -0.04
N GLY A 300 11.84 -14.97 0.60
CA GLY A 300 12.24 -16.33 0.27
C GLY A 300 13.67 -16.47 -0.26
N GLU A 301 14.21 -15.42 -0.88
CA GLU A 301 15.61 -15.35 -1.31
C GLU A 301 16.56 -15.15 -0.13
N ASP A 302 17.80 -15.65 -0.28
CA ASP A 302 18.87 -15.47 0.72
C ASP A 302 19.69 -14.19 0.47
N SER A 303 19.66 -13.64 -0.74
CA SER A 303 20.32 -12.39 -1.08
C SER A 303 19.72 -11.73 -2.31
N GLU A 304 19.97 -10.44 -2.48
CA GLU A 304 19.62 -9.70 -3.68
C GLU A 304 20.63 -8.58 -3.97
N GLU A 305 20.67 -8.11 -5.22
CA GLU A 305 21.47 -6.95 -5.62
C GLU A 305 20.56 -5.83 -6.10
N LEU A 306 20.99 -4.58 -5.82
CA LEU A 306 20.34 -3.37 -6.31
C LEU A 306 21.38 -2.35 -6.74
N VAL A 307 20.92 -1.31 -7.45
CA VAL A 307 21.71 -0.14 -7.80
C VAL A 307 21.04 1.11 -7.22
N LEU A 308 21.82 1.92 -6.50
CA LEU A 308 21.38 3.20 -5.95
C LEU A 308 22.44 4.26 -6.16
N ALA A 309 22.08 5.41 -6.76
CA ALA A 309 23.02 6.50 -7.08
C ALA A 309 24.28 6.01 -7.82
N GLY A 310 24.10 5.09 -8.78
CA GLY A 310 25.21 4.50 -9.57
C GLY A 310 26.02 3.42 -8.84
N ARG A 311 25.80 3.19 -7.57
CA ARG A 311 26.51 2.21 -6.75
C ARG A 311 25.76 0.88 -6.73
N ARG A 312 26.46 -0.23 -6.97
CA ARG A 312 25.91 -1.58 -6.76
C ARG A 312 25.97 -1.93 -5.28
N ILE A 313 24.91 -2.53 -4.79
CA ILE A 313 24.77 -2.93 -3.39
C ILE A 313 24.29 -4.37 -3.36
N HIS A 314 25.00 -5.23 -2.66
CA HIS A 314 24.61 -6.61 -2.39
C HIS A 314 24.10 -6.71 -0.96
N VAL A 315 22.92 -7.27 -0.78
CA VAL A 315 22.30 -7.54 0.51
C VAL A 315 22.14 -9.04 0.68
N ARG A 316 22.67 -9.60 1.77
CA ARG A 316 22.47 -10.98 2.18
C ARG A 316 21.63 -10.98 3.45
N TYR A 317 20.56 -11.77 3.46
CA TYR A 317 19.67 -11.87 4.59
C TYR A 317 20.10 -12.92 5.61
N GLY A 318 19.64 -12.79 6.86
CA GLY A 318 19.86 -13.69 7.96
C GLY A 318 21.06 -13.38 8.84
N ALA A 319 21.44 -14.33 9.66
CA ALA A 319 22.52 -14.21 10.64
C ALA A 319 23.88 -13.92 9.94
N PRO A 320 24.82 -13.26 10.66
CA PRO A 320 26.16 -13.05 10.16
C PRO A 320 26.85 -14.35 9.71
N TYR A 321 27.77 -14.26 8.73
CA TYR A 321 28.44 -15.44 8.18
C TYR A 321 29.29 -16.22 9.24
N TRP A 322 29.75 -15.54 10.28
CA TRP A 322 30.48 -16.18 11.40
C TRP A 322 29.58 -16.85 12.45
N ALA A 323 28.27 -16.62 12.37
CA ALA A 323 27.28 -17.26 13.21
C ALA A 323 26.07 -17.75 12.38
N PRO A 324 26.31 -18.50 11.29
CA PRO A 324 25.23 -18.96 10.43
C PRO A 324 24.30 -19.88 11.23
N LYS A 325 22.99 -19.67 11.07
CA LYS A 325 21.99 -20.60 11.54
C LYS A 325 21.42 -21.34 10.34
N GLU A 326 21.58 -22.64 10.33
CA GLU A 326 20.97 -23.48 9.31
C GLU A 326 19.44 -23.31 9.35
N GLY A 327 18.81 -23.02 8.22
CA GLY A 327 17.37 -22.77 8.13
C GLY A 327 16.94 -21.42 8.72
N ASP A 328 17.81 -20.42 8.82
CA ASP A 328 17.44 -19.08 9.24
C ASP A 328 16.53 -18.41 8.20
N HIS A 329 15.25 -18.30 8.52
CA HIS A 329 14.22 -17.60 7.75
C HIS A 329 13.77 -16.31 8.43
N SER A 330 14.58 -15.73 9.31
CA SER A 330 14.27 -14.47 9.99
C SER A 330 13.90 -13.39 8.95
N PRO A 331 12.85 -12.62 9.19
CA PRO A 331 12.56 -11.47 8.38
C PRO A 331 13.74 -10.48 8.40
N GLY A 332 14.32 -10.22 7.22
CA GLY A 332 15.41 -9.27 7.06
C GLY A 332 14.99 -8.17 6.11
N ALA A 333 15.41 -6.94 6.39
CA ALA A 333 15.10 -5.80 5.54
C ALA A 333 16.16 -4.71 5.66
N VAL A 334 16.34 -3.95 4.57
CA VAL A 334 17.24 -2.79 4.55
C VAL A 334 16.61 -1.65 3.75
N LEU A 335 16.69 -0.46 4.31
CA LEU A 335 16.39 0.80 3.67
C LEU A 335 17.69 1.57 3.48
N PHE A 336 17.90 2.11 2.29
CA PHE A 336 19.03 2.92 1.91
C PHE A 336 18.59 4.34 1.58
N ILE A 337 19.41 5.32 1.98
CA ILE A 337 19.28 6.70 1.53
C ILE A 337 20.67 7.16 1.06
N ALA A 338 20.82 7.51 -0.20
CA ALA A 338 22.03 8.09 -0.74
C ALA A 338 22.04 9.60 -0.44
N LEU A 339 22.79 9.99 0.59
CA LEU A 339 22.95 11.41 0.98
C LEU A 339 23.77 12.16 -0.06
N ASP A 340 24.76 11.48 -0.63
CA ASP A 340 25.63 11.94 -1.71
C ASP A 340 25.96 10.72 -2.60
N ASP A 341 26.77 10.89 -3.63
CA ASP A 341 27.17 9.79 -4.54
C ASP A 341 28.04 8.74 -3.82
N ASP A 342 28.74 9.15 -2.78
CA ASP A 342 29.60 8.29 -1.98
C ASP A 342 29.19 8.17 -0.51
N GLU A 343 28.07 8.78 -0.09
CA GLU A 343 27.63 8.77 1.30
C GLU A 343 26.22 8.23 1.45
N TYR A 344 26.04 7.22 2.31
CA TYR A 344 24.79 6.49 2.46
C TYR A 344 24.39 6.37 3.92
N LEU A 345 23.08 6.41 4.17
CA LEU A 345 22.46 5.83 5.35
C LEU A 345 21.95 4.44 5.00
N VAL A 346 22.19 3.51 5.91
CA VAL A 346 21.75 2.11 5.81
C VAL A 346 21.01 1.77 7.09
N ALA A 347 19.70 1.60 6.98
CA ALA A 347 18.79 1.30 8.08
C ALA A 347 18.17 -0.07 7.88
N GLY A 348 18.22 -0.96 8.85
CA GLY A 348 17.66 -2.28 8.68
C GLY A 348 17.95 -3.24 9.81
N HIS A 349 17.64 -4.51 9.60
CA HIS A 349 17.90 -5.60 10.53
C HIS A 349 18.03 -6.95 9.81
N SER A 350 18.65 -7.92 10.49
CA SER A 350 18.80 -9.32 10.00
C SER A 350 19.35 -9.38 8.57
N ALA A 351 20.35 -8.56 8.27
CA ALA A 351 20.96 -8.48 6.94
C ALA A 351 22.43 -8.05 7.00
N ALA A 352 23.18 -8.46 6.01
CA ALA A 352 24.53 -7.96 5.73
C ALA A 352 24.54 -7.18 4.42
N VAL A 353 25.27 -6.05 4.40
CA VAL A 353 25.35 -5.16 3.23
C VAL A 353 26.78 -5.02 2.76
N THR A 354 26.98 -5.19 1.46
CA THR A 354 28.26 -4.98 0.80
C THR A 354 28.09 -4.02 -0.36
N PHE A 355 28.86 -2.92 -0.34
CA PHE A 355 28.93 -2.00 -1.47
C PHE A 355 29.95 -2.52 -2.48
N LEU A 356 29.55 -2.57 -3.74
CA LEU A 356 30.35 -3.10 -4.84
C LEU A 356 30.77 -1.97 -5.80
N PRO A 357 31.87 -2.12 -6.53
CA PRO A 357 32.24 -1.15 -7.54
C PRO A 357 31.18 -1.08 -8.66
N PRO A 358 31.15 0.01 -9.44
CA PRO A 358 30.28 0.11 -10.61
C PRO A 358 30.50 -1.06 -11.58
N LEU A 359 29.49 -1.40 -12.37
CA LEU A 359 29.58 -2.45 -13.40
C LEU A 359 30.72 -2.14 -14.38
N GLY A 360 31.58 -3.12 -14.63
CA GLY A 360 32.73 -2.98 -15.54
C GLY A 360 33.95 -2.35 -14.93
N SER A 361 33.94 -1.90 -13.66
CA SER A 361 35.14 -1.46 -12.93
C SER A 361 35.86 -2.67 -12.34
N ALA A 362 37.18 -2.67 -12.42
CA ALA A 362 38.09 -3.64 -11.77
C ALA A 362 38.46 -3.20 -10.34
N GLY A 363 38.00 -2.02 -9.90
CA GLY A 363 38.31 -1.45 -8.61
C GLY A 363 37.68 -2.15 -7.42
N SER A 364 38.05 -1.74 -6.24
CA SER A 364 37.45 -2.12 -4.96
C SER A 364 36.74 -0.94 -4.31
N VAL A 365 35.89 -1.24 -3.34
CA VAL A 365 35.20 -0.23 -2.51
C VAL A 365 35.73 -0.29 -1.09
N GLU A 366 36.19 0.83 -0.60
CA GLU A 366 36.68 1.00 0.76
C GLU A 366 35.78 1.97 1.54
N TYR A 367 35.72 1.78 2.86
CA TYR A 367 35.00 2.69 3.74
C TYR A 367 35.92 3.78 4.25
N LEU A 368 35.73 5.03 3.84
CA LEU A 368 36.43 6.19 4.45
C LEU A 368 35.90 6.48 5.86
N ARG A 369 34.65 6.21 6.06
CA ARG A 369 33.96 6.36 7.35
C ARG A 369 32.87 5.34 7.46
N HIS A 370 32.73 4.68 8.60
CA HIS A 370 31.64 3.84 8.97
C HIS A 370 31.28 4.13 10.44
N GLU A 371 30.04 4.59 10.65
CA GLU A 371 29.52 4.96 11.96
C GLU A 371 28.15 4.32 12.17
N GLU A 372 27.93 3.75 13.34
CA GLU A 372 26.60 3.53 13.88
C GLU A 372 26.08 4.82 14.51
N GLY A 373 24.78 5.03 14.50
CA GLY A 373 24.22 6.22 15.11
C GLY A 373 22.71 6.30 14.99
N ARG A 374 22.19 7.50 15.14
CA ARG A 374 20.75 7.77 15.04
C ARG A 374 20.52 9.20 14.57
N TYR A 375 19.34 9.44 14.02
CA TYR A 375 18.85 10.79 13.81
C TYR A 375 18.02 11.26 15.01
N ARG A 376 18.28 12.49 15.46
CA ARG A 376 17.46 13.21 16.44
C ARG A 376 17.29 14.63 15.95
N ASP A 377 16.05 15.10 15.97
CA ASP A 377 15.70 16.47 15.59
C ASP A 377 16.29 16.86 14.22
N GLY A 378 16.22 15.94 13.24
CA GLY A 378 16.77 16.12 11.90
C GLY A 378 18.30 16.13 11.80
N ARG A 379 19.02 15.73 12.86
CA ARG A 379 20.50 15.73 12.89
C ARG A 379 21.06 14.34 13.16
N TRP A 380 22.15 14.01 12.47
CA TRP A 380 22.95 12.82 12.76
C TRP A 380 23.62 12.93 14.13
N VAL A 381 23.40 11.95 14.97
CA VAL A 381 24.08 11.78 16.25
C VAL A 381 24.94 10.51 16.16
N PRO A 382 26.27 10.64 15.99
CA PRO A 382 27.13 9.49 15.88
C PRO A 382 27.19 8.71 17.19
N GLY A 383 27.21 7.39 17.06
CA GLY A 383 27.49 6.44 18.13
C GLY A 383 28.92 5.95 18.04
N ARG A 384 29.10 4.63 17.75
CA ARG A 384 30.43 4.05 17.55
C ARG A 384 30.92 4.32 16.13
N ARG A 385 32.22 4.60 16.01
CA ARG A 385 32.94 4.52 14.73
C ARG A 385 33.49 3.11 14.59
N LEU A 386 33.13 2.46 13.50
CA LEU A 386 33.53 1.08 13.22
C LEU A 386 34.83 1.06 12.39
N ASN A 387 35.70 0.07 12.63
CA ASN A 387 36.97 -0.11 11.92
C ASN A 387 37.43 -1.57 12.07
N GLY A 388 38.48 -1.93 11.32
CA GLY A 388 39.07 -3.28 11.36
C GLY A 388 38.04 -4.34 10.99
N ASP A 389 37.84 -5.34 11.84
CA ASP A 389 36.92 -6.46 11.57
C ASP A 389 35.45 -6.05 11.58
N GLU A 390 35.09 -4.89 12.15
CA GLU A 390 33.76 -4.32 12.16
C GLU A 390 33.41 -3.47 10.91
N TYR A 391 34.30 -3.46 9.90
CA TYR A 391 34.12 -2.62 8.70
C TYR A 391 32.92 -3.03 7.84
N SER A 392 32.56 -4.30 7.85
CA SER A 392 31.38 -4.82 7.12
C SER A 392 30.08 -4.51 7.88
N ILE A 393 29.07 -4.08 7.14
CA ILE A 393 27.75 -3.85 7.74
C ILE A 393 27.07 -5.21 7.96
N HIS A 394 26.91 -5.57 9.22
CA HIS A 394 26.19 -6.78 9.65
C HIS A 394 25.18 -6.37 10.72
N MET A 395 23.92 -6.33 10.36
CA MET A 395 22.84 -5.94 11.23
C MET A 395 22.21 -7.16 11.90
N GLY A 396 22.08 -7.11 13.22
CA GLY A 396 21.42 -8.11 14.04
C GLY A 396 19.89 -8.10 13.88
N PRO A 397 19.18 -8.84 14.77
CA PRO A 397 17.72 -8.91 14.72
C PRO A 397 17.03 -7.60 15.14
N ASP A 398 17.71 -6.73 15.85
CA ASP A 398 17.21 -5.41 16.22
C ASP A 398 17.56 -4.40 15.11
N PRO A 399 16.67 -3.46 14.78
CA PRO A 399 16.94 -2.44 13.78
C PRO A 399 18.12 -1.53 14.16
N GLU A 400 19.03 -1.36 13.22
CA GLU A 400 20.25 -0.57 13.34
C GLU A 400 20.32 0.47 12.24
N LEU A 401 21.07 1.56 12.47
CA LEU A 401 21.31 2.63 11.52
C LEU A 401 22.81 2.89 11.39
N HIS A 402 23.30 2.75 10.18
CA HIS A 402 24.68 3.03 9.81
C HIS A 402 24.75 4.23 8.87
N ARG A 403 25.82 5.02 9.02
CA ARG A 403 26.22 6.06 8.07
C ARG A 403 27.61 5.71 7.53
N VAL A 404 27.69 5.56 6.22
CA VAL A 404 28.94 5.19 5.56
C VAL A 404 29.35 6.22 4.51
N LYS A 405 30.65 6.48 4.42
CA LYS A 405 31.27 7.20 3.30
C LYS A 405 32.26 6.28 2.61
N LEU A 406 32.14 6.17 1.30
CA LEU A 406 32.81 5.20 0.47
C LEU A 406 33.93 5.86 -0.37
N LEU A 407 34.92 5.07 -0.72
CA LEU A 407 35.95 5.39 -1.70
C LEU A 407 36.01 4.25 -2.71
N THR A 408 36.01 4.58 -4.00
CA THR A 408 36.34 3.60 -5.04
C THR A 408 37.85 3.69 -5.31
N VAL A 409 38.52 2.57 -5.17
CA VAL A 409 39.96 2.43 -5.47
C VAL A 409 40.09 1.67 -6.78
N GLU A 410 40.68 2.30 -7.80
CA GLU A 410 40.94 1.73 -9.12
C GLU A 410 42.12 0.74 -9.11
#